data_d4087eff052614a4e6fd7b3178809199
#
_entry.id   d4087eff052614a4e6fd7b3178809199
#
_cell.length_a   1.000
_cell.length_b   1.000
_cell.length_c   1.000
_cell.angle_alpha   90.00
_cell.angle_beta   90.00
_cell.angle_gamma   90.00
#
_symmetry.space_group_name_H-M   'P 1'
#
loop_
_entity.id
_entity.type
_entity.pdbx_description
1 polymer ?
#
loop_
_entity_poly.entity_id
_entity_poly.type
_entity_poly.pdbx_seq_one_letter_code
_entity_poly.pdbx_strand_id
1 'polypeptide(L)'
;MAGNVKKAKAEIATIDVCLVTIETADGEFGFDTANSIAVEPQIEEQDAVKLVVKGILRAQKPKEVTLTGNEITLTDNVFNPELVLVLQGGTIKYDTQEPTKIIGYTPPVAGSSDKGEVFKLNAYSAQYDASGQIVQYEKITYPNCQGVPVAFGSEDGAFRAPEYTINSAPKTGEAPYEINYVPELPVLGA
;
A
#
# COMPACT_ATOMS: atom_id res chain seq x y z
N MET A 1 -13.51 -38.93 -22.09
CA MET A 1 -14.57 -38.00 -21.58
C MET A 1 -13.94 -36.65 -21.37
N ALA A 2 -14.39 -35.63 -22.10
CA ALA A 2 -13.93 -34.25 -21.84
C ALA A 2 -14.52 -33.80 -20.51
N GLY A 3 -13.67 -33.45 -19.55
CA GLY A 3 -14.10 -32.91 -18.26
C GLY A 3 -14.80 -31.57 -18.47
N ASN A 4 -15.95 -31.37 -17.83
CA ASN A 4 -16.62 -30.08 -17.80
C ASN A 4 -15.79 -29.07 -17.01
N VAL A 5 -15.07 -28.19 -17.72
CA VAL A 5 -14.38 -27.04 -17.09
C VAL A 5 -15.44 -25.96 -16.84
N LYS A 6 -15.60 -25.57 -15.58
CA LYS A 6 -16.50 -24.48 -15.22
C LYS A 6 -15.83 -23.14 -15.58
N LYS A 7 -16.55 -22.28 -16.31
CA LYS A 7 -16.11 -20.88 -16.54
C LYS A 7 -16.14 -20.13 -15.19
N ALA A 8 -15.13 -19.26 -14.96
CA ALA A 8 -15.14 -18.34 -13.85
C ALA A 8 -16.42 -17.46 -13.88
N LYS A 9 -17.03 -17.24 -12.72
CA LYS A 9 -18.32 -16.53 -12.65
C LYS A 9 -18.17 -15.01 -12.83
N ALA A 10 -17.01 -14.46 -12.50
CA ALA A 10 -16.72 -13.04 -12.64
C ALA A 10 -15.34 -12.87 -13.24
N GLU A 11 -15.25 -12.02 -14.24
CA GLU A 11 -14.01 -11.52 -14.83
C GLU A 11 -14.05 -10.01 -14.62
N ILE A 12 -13.09 -9.49 -13.80
CA ILE A 12 -13.07 -8.09 -13.38
C ILE A 12 -11.82 -7.45 -13.96
N ALA A 13 -12.01 -6.39 -14.75
CA ALA A 13 -10.92 -5.61 -15.31
C ALA A 13 -10.81 -4.28 -14.54
N THR A 14 -9.71 -4.12 -13.82
CA THR A 14 -9.37 -2.89 -13.07
C THR A 14 -8.25 -2.15 -13.78
N ILE A 15 -8.34 -0.83 -13.76
CA ILE A 15 -7.33 0.06 -14.36
C ILE A 15 -7.21 1.33 -13.53
N ASP A 16 -6.05 1.95 -13.60
CA ASP A 16 -5.67 3.22 -12.98
C ASP A 16 -5.68 3.19 -11.43
N VAL A 17 -4.85 4.04 -10.84
CA VAL A 17 -4.93 4.41 -9.42
C VAL A 17 -5.69 5.73 -9.35
N CYS A 18 -6.99 5.66 -8.99
CA CYS A 18 -7.86 6.83 -8.99
C CYS A 18 -7.70 7.70 -7.73
N LEU A 19 -7.46 7.04 -6.60
CA LEU A 19 -7.38 7.68 -5.29
C LEU A 19 -6.59 6.79 -4.35
N VAL A 20 -5.78 7.40 -3.50
CA VAL A 20 -5.18 6.73 -2.34
C VAL A 20 -5.60 7.48 -1.09
N THR A 21 -6.09 6.79 -0.06
CA THR A 21 -6.39 7.38 1.24
C THR A 21 -5.59 6.71 2.34
N ILE A 22 -5.25 7.51 3.35
CA ILE A 22 -4.55 7.09 4.56
C ILE A 22 -5.42 7.41 5.75
N GLU A 23 -5.77 6.38 6.51
CA GLU A 23 -6.55 6.47 7.73
C GLU A 23 -5.61 6.36 8.93
N THR A 24 -5.43 7.45 9.67
CA THR A 24 -4.66 7.55 10.91
C THR A 24 -5.59 7.63 12.12
N ALA A 25 -5.03 7.72 13.32
CA ALA A 25 -5.81 7.95 14.55
C ALA A 25 -6.49 9.33 14.56
N ASP A 26 -5.89 10.32 13.88
CA ASP A 26 -6.36 11.70 13.85
C ASP A 26 -7.35 11.99 12.71
N GLY A 27 -7.51 11.07 11.76
CA GLY A 27 -8.44 11.17 10.65
C GLY A 27 -7.98 10.47 9.39
N GLU A 28 -8.78 10.64 8.34
CA GLU A 28 -8.48 10.12 7.00
C GLU A 28 -8.18 11.31 6.07
N PHE A 29 -7.09 11.21 5.32
CA PHE A 29 -6.78 12.14 4.24
C PHE A 29 -6.44 11.37 2.98
N GLY A 30 -6.73 11.96 1.82
CA GLY A 30 -6.55 11.32 0.53
C GLY A 30 -5.84 12.22 -0.46
N PHE A 31 -5.26 11.61 -1.47
CA PHE A 31 -4.61 12.28 -2.59
C PHE A 31 -4.90 11.52 -3.89
N ASP A 32 -5.21 12.29 -4.92
CA ASP A 32 -5.56 11.80 -6.27
C ASP A 32 -4.40 11.95 -7.27
N THR A 33 -3.22 12.31 -6.78
CA THR A 33 -2.02 12.55 -7.59
C THR A 33 -1.13 11.31 -7.74
N ALA A 34 -1.48 10.21 -7.08
CA ALA A 34 -0.75 8.95 -7.16
C ALA A 34 -0.66 8.44 -8.61
N ASN A 35 0.57 8.11 -9.03
CA ASN A 35 0.84 7.61 -10.37
C ASN A 35 0.78 6.09 -10.45
N SER A 36 1.36 5.42 -9.45
CA SER A 36 1.36 3.95 -9.39
C SER A 36 1.46 3.45 -7.96
N ILE A 37 0.92 2.26 -7.76
CA ILE A 37 1.08 1.48 -6.54
C ILE A 37 1.53 0.07 -6.93
N ALA A 38 2.66 -0.37 -6.37
CA ALA A 38 3.17 -1.72 -6.53
C ALA A 38 3.19 -2.40 -5.16
N VAL A 39 2.81 -3.66 -5.10
CA VAL A 39 2.73 -4.41 -3.85
C VAL A 39 3.48 -5.72 -3.99
N GLU A 40 4.45 -5.93 -3.11
CA GLU A 40 5.21 -7.17 -3.01
C GLU A 40 4.82 -7.91 -1.72
N PRO A 41 4.23 -9.12 -1.83
CA PRO A 41 3.89 -9.92 -0.66
C PRO A 41 5.17 -10.34 0.08
N GLN A 42 5.21 -10.11 1.38
CA GLN A 42 6.26 -10.62 2.24
C GLN A 42 5.87 -12.01 2.74
N ILE A 43 6.70 -13.00 2.44
CA ILE A 43 6.44 -14.40 2.78
C ILE A 43 7.52 -14.96 3.68
N GLU A 44 7.10 -15.83 4.61
CA GLU A 44 7.98 -16.69 5.38
C GLU A 44 7.87 -18.11 4.85
N GLU A 45 9.01 -18.72 4.56
CA GLU A 45 9.08 -20.06 4.01
C GLU A 45 9.71 -21.03 5.02
N GLN A 46 9.05 -22.16 5.23
CA GLN A 46 9.62 -23.28 5.97
C GLN A 46 9.98 -24.40 4.99
N ASP A 47 11.25 -24.83 5.03
CA ASP A 47 11.74 -25.88 4.15
C ASP A 47 11.06 -27.22 4.39
N ALA A 48 10.95 -28.01 3.32
CA ALA A 48 10.47 -29.37 3.40
C ALA A 48 11.41 -30.25 4.22
N VAL A 49 10.90 -30.95 5.21
CA VAL A 49 11.65 -31.92 6.00
C VAL A 49 11.39 -33.33 5.46
N LYS A 50 12.45 -34.04 5.08
CA LYS A 50 12.38 -35.40 4.52
C LYS A 50 13.06 -36.39 5.45
N LEU A 51 12.38 -37.49 5.76
CA LEU A 51 12.96 -38.65 6.43
C LEU A 51 13.32 -39.72 5.39
N VAL A 52 14.60 -39.87 5.15
CA VAL A 52 15.13 -40.90 4.23
C VAL A 52 15.88 -41.97 5.06
N VAL A 53 15.49 -43.22 4.96
CA VAL A 53 16.14 -44.36 5.64
C VAL A 53 16.60 -45.37 4.60
N LYS A 54 17.91 -45.66 4.58
CA LYS A 54 18.54 -46.56 3.62
C LYS A 54 18.21 -46.24 2.15
N GLY A 55 18.18 -44.93 1.81
CA GLY A 55 17.89 -44.46 0.45
C GLY A 55 16.41 -44.43 0.08
N ILE A 56 15.50 -44.80 1.00
CA ILE A 56 14.05 -44.83 0.77
C ILE A 56 13.41 -43.65 1.54
N LEU A 57 12.64 -42.79 0.84
CA LEU A 57 11.83 -41.75 1.46
C LEU A 57 10.72 -42.39 2.30
N ARG A 58 10.73 -42.18 3.61
CA ARG A 58 9.76 -42.74 4.56
C ARG A 58 8.68 -41.77 4.96
N ALA A 59 9.01 -40.48 5.07
CA ALA A 59 8.07 -39.41 5.39
C ALA A 59 8.59 -38.07 4.83
N GLN A 60 7.67 -37.17 4.57
CA GLN A 60 7.99 -35.81 4.14
C GLN A 60 6.98 -34.83 4.73
N LYS A 61 7.48 -33.78 5.41
CA LYS A 61 6.70 -32.56 5.65
C LYS A 61 6.89 -31.67 4.42
N PRO A 62 5.83 -31.23 3.72
CA PRO A 62 5.97 -30.34 2.57
C PRO A 62 6.50 -28.97 3.01
N LYS A 63 7.02 -28.21 2.03
CA LYS A 63 7.35 -26.79 2.22
C LYS A 63 6.08 -26.01 2.56
N GLU A 64 6.14 -25.17 3.58
CA GLU A 64 5.05 -24.29 3.96
C GLU A 64 5.44 -22.85 3.61
N VAL A 65 4.50 -22.08 3.07
CA VAL A 65 4.66 -20.67 2.73
C VAL A 65 3.57 -19.90 3.45
N THR A 66 3.97 -18.93 4.25
CA THR A 66 3.05 -18.09 5.02
C THR A 66 3.22 -16.64 4.60
N LEU A 67 2.13 -15.97 4.28
CA LEU A 67 2.11 -14.53 4.00
C LEU A 67 2.17 -13.78 5.34
N THR A 68 3.20 -12.94 5.53
CA THR A 68 3.46 -12.22 6.78
C THR A 68 3.14 -10.73 6.69
N GLY A 69 3.11 -10.18 5.48
CA GLY A 69 2.84 -8.76 5.26
C GLY A 69 2.94 -8.38 3.80
N ASN A 70 3.01 -7.08 3.54
CA ASN A 70 3.20 -6.55 2.19
C ASN A 70 4.18 -5.37 2.25
N GLU A 71 5.06 -5.28 1.27
CA GLU A 71 5.81 -4.08 0.97
C GLU A 71 5.10 -3.35 -0.17
N ILE A 72 4.77 -2.09 0.04
CA ILE A 72 3.98 -1.27 -0.86
C ILE A 72 4.87 -0.12 -1.32
N THR A 73 5.07 0.00 -2.62
CA THR A 73 5.74 1.13 -3.25
C THR A 73 4.68 2.02 -3.91
N LEU A 74 4.56 3.23 -3.42
CA LEU A 74 3.66 4.25 -3.93
C LEU A 74 4.47 5.34 -4.63
N THR A 75 4.23 5.55 -5.91
CA THR A 75 4.81 6.68 -6.66
C THR A 75 3.76 7.76 -6.83
N ASP A 76 4.10 8.99 -6.47
CA ASP A 76 3.23 10.15 -6.62
C ASP A 76 3.84 11.13 -7.65
N ASN A 77 2.99 11.86 -8.35
CA ASN A 77 3.40 12.91 -9.28
C ASN A 77 3.70 14.24 -8.57
N VAL A 78 3.29 14.38 -7.31
CA VAL A 78 3.42 15.58 -6.51
C VAL A 78 3.98 15.25 -5.13
N PHE A 79 4.89 16.08 -4.65
CA PHE A 79 5.41 15.94 -3.29
C PHE A 79 4.39 16.43 -2.26
N ASN A 80 3.97 15.53 -1.36
CA ASN A 80 3.03 15.83 -0.28
C ASN A 80 3.75 15.79 1.08
N PRO A 81 3.96 16.97 1.75
CA PRO A 81 4.61 17.02 3.06
C PRO A 81 3.82 16.33 4.18
N GLU A 82 2.49 16.32 4.10
CA GLU A 82 1.64 15.66 5.11
C GLU A 82 1.79 14.14 5.04
N LEU A 83 1.89 13.59 3.83
CA LEU A 83 2.20 12.18 3.64
C LEU A 83 3.56 11.82 4.24
N VAL A 84 4.59 12.66 4.00
CA VAL A 84 5.92 12.45 4.57
C VAL A 84 5.89 12.49 6.10
N LEU A 85 5.11 13.38 6.69
CA LEU A 85 4.92 13.44 8.15
C LEU A 85 4.36 12.13 8.70
N VAL A 86 3.34 11.57 8.07
CA VAL A 86 2.76 10.28 8.50
C VAL A 86 3.75 9.13 8.33
N LEU A 87 4.48 9.10 7.20
CA LEU A 87 5.39 7.99 6.89
C LEU A 87 6.62 7.94 7.80
N GLN A 88 7.24 9.08 8.09
CA GLN A 88 8.52 9.10 8.82
C GLN A 88 8.53 9.96 10.08
N GLY A 89 7.41 10.64 10.40
CA GLY A 89 7.35 11.57 11.54
C GLY A 89 8.02 12.92 11.24
N GLY A 90 8.38 13.64 12.27
CA GLY A 90 9.01 14.98 12.16
C GLY A 90 8.02 16.11 12.43
N THR A 91 8.24 17.26 11.81
CA THR A 91 7.43 18.48 12.04
C THR A 91 7.27 19.28 10.75
N ILE A 92 6.03 19.60 10.41
CA ILE A 92 5.72 20.59 9.35
C ILE A 92 5.78 21.98 9.93
N LYS A 93 6.39 22.90 9.22
CA LYS A 93 6.45 24.32 9.57
C LYS A 93 5.45 25.09 8.73
N TYR A 94 4.60 25.84 9.42
CA TYR A 94 3.59 26.70 8.79
C TYR A 94 4.02 28.17 8.85
N ASP A 95 3.53 28.96 7.91
CA ASP A 95 3.70 30.41 7.92
C ASP A 95 2.96 31.01 9.12
N THR A 96 3.57 32.02 9.76
CA THR A 96 2.97 32.68 10.93
C THR A 96 1.83 33.64 10.55
N GLN A 97 1.79 34.09 9.31
CA GLN A 97 0.75 35.00 8.80
C GLN A 97 -0.34 34.25 8.05
N GLU A 98 0.01 33.13 7.41
CA GLU A 98 -0.88 32.24 6.68
C GLU A 98 -0.78 30.81 7.26
N PRO A 99 -1.50 30.48 8.34
CA PRO A 99 -1.33 29.19 9.06
C PRO A 99 -1.63 27.92 8.24
N THR A 100 -2.23 28.05 7.07
CA THR A 100 -2.48 26.95 6.14
C THR A 100 -1.34 26.72 5.16
N LYS A 101 -0.39 27.68 5.07
CA LYS A 101 0.73 27.63 4.14
C LYS A 101 1.92 26.90 4.76
N ILE A 102 2.29 25.80 4.18
CA ILE A 102 3.48 25.03 4.56
C ILE A 102 4.73 25.77 4.04
N ILE A 103 5.66 26.09 4.95
CA ILE A 103 6.94 26.74 4.63
C ILE A 103 8.14 25.81 4.80
N GLY A 104 7.95 24.62 5.31
CA GLY A 104 9.03 23.65 5.46
C GLY A 104 8.63 22.39 6.20
N TYR A 105 9.55 21.44 6.17
CA TYR A 105 9.47 20.19 6.89
C TYR A 105 10.82 19.91 7.55
N THR A 106 10.81 19.37 8.76
CA THR A 106 12.00 18.95 9.48
C THR A 106 11.81 17.47 9.89
N PRO A 107 12.66 16.55 9.41
CA PRO A 107 12.58 15.14 9.79
C PRO A 107 12.92 14.94 11.28
N PRO A 108 12.63 13.76 11.85
CA PRO A 108 13.07 13.41 13.20
C PRO A 108 14.58 13.52 13.36
N VAL A 109 15.02 13.76 14.59
CA VAL A 109 16.45 13.84 14.89
C VAL A 109 17.11 12.48 14.63
N ALA A 110 18.27 12.48 13.99
CA ALA A 110 19.01 11.25 13.70
C ALA A 110 19.29 10.46 14.99
N GLY A 111 18.94 9.19 14.98
CA GLY A 111 19.06 8.30 16.15
C GLY A 111 17.92 8.41 17.16
N SER A 112 16.90 9.26 16.92
CA SER A 112 15.70 9.27 17.73
C SER A 112 14.85 8.00 17.46
N SER A 113 13.98 7.67 18.42
CA SER A 113 12.97 6.62 18.25
C SER A 113 11.69 7.12 17.60
N ASP A 114 11.64 8.40 17.24
CA ASP A 114 10.48 8.98 16.55
C ASP A 114 10.29 8.26 15.22
N LYS A 115 9.11 7.76 15.02
CA LYS A 115 8.68 7.05 13.82
C LYS A 115 7.43 7.73 13.28
N GLY A 116 7.14 7.48 12.02
CA GLY A 116 5.83 7.78 11.46
C GLY A 116 4.71 7.07 12.22
N GLU A 117 3.50 7.48 11.95
CA GLU A 117 2.32 6.88 12.55
C GLU A 117 2.02 5.51 11.95
N VAL A 118 1.24 4.71 12.69
CA VAL A 118 0.65 3.49 12.16
C VAL A 118 -0.69 3.85 11.55
N PHE A 119 -0.92 3.45 10.32
CA PHE A 119 -2.10 3.82 9.55
C PHE A 119 -2.66 2.64 8.75
N LYS A 120 -3.86 2.83 8.18
CA LYS A 120 -4.37 1.98 7.10
C LYS A 120 -4.21 2.71 5.78
N LEU A 121 -3.82 1.98 4.76
CA LEU A 121 -3.74 2.49 3.40
C LEU A 121 -4.88 1.88 2.58
N ASN A 122 -5.65 2.73 1.91
CA ASN A 122 -6.66 2.32 0.96
C ASN A 122 -6.27 2.80 -0.45
N ALA A 123 -6.24 1.89 -1.40
CA ALA A 123 -6.01 2.19 -2.81
C ALA A 123 -7.30 1.92 -3.60
N TYR A 124 -7.68 2.86 -4.45
CA TYR A 124 -8.88 2.77 -5.27
C TYR A 124 -8.52 2.74 -6.75
N SER A 125 -9.07 1.76 -7.46
CA SER A 125 -8.89 1.57 -8.90
C SER A 125 -10.24 1.45 -9.59
N ALA A 126 -10.39 2.03 -10.78
CA ALA A 126 -11.65 2.02 -11.51
C ALA A 126 -11.89 0.70 -12.24
N GLN A 127 -13.15 0.28 -12.31
CA GLN A 127 -13.62 -0.83 -13.12
C GLN A 127 -14.54 -0.32 -14.22
N TYR A 128 -14.22 -0.67 -15.45
CA TYR A 128 -14.98 -0.26 -16.64
C TYR A 128 -15.77 -1.42 -17.23
N ASP A 129 -16.91 -1.11 -17.79
CA ASP A 129 -17.66 -2.03 -18.65
C ASP A 129 -17.18 -1.99 -20.12
N ALA A 130 -17.76 -2.83 -20.98
CA ALA A 130 -17.45 -2.89 -22.38
C ALA A 130 -17.82 -1.61 -23.18
N SER A 131 -18.62 -0.73 -22.59
CA SER A 131 -19.03 0.57 -23.17
C SER A 131 -18.13 1.73 -22.72
N GLY A 132 -17.14 1.46 -21.86
CA GLY A 132 -16.22 2.47 -21.33
C GLY A 132 -16.81 3.30 -20.17
N GLN A 133 -17.86 2.80 -19.52
CA GLN A 133 -18.43 3.44 -18.34
C GLN A 133 -17.85 2.82 -17.06
N ILE A 134 -17.59 3.66 -16.05
CA ILE A 134 -17.18 3.17 -14.73
C ILE A 134 -18.38 2.52 -14.07
N VAL A 135 -18.23 1.25 -13.70
CA VAL A 135 -19.27 0.46 -13.01
C VAL A 135 -19.15 0.57 -11.50
N GLN A 136 -17.93 0.53 -11.01
CA GLN A 136 -17.59 0.59 -9.58
C GLN A 136 -16.09 0.79 -9.43
N TYR A 137 -15.64 0.92 -8.18
CA TYR A 137 -14.23 1.00 -7.85
C TYR A 137 -13.82 -0.20 -6.99
N GLU A 138 -12.64 -0.74 -7.24
CA GLU A 138 -11.98 -1.68 -6.36
C GLU A 138 -11.24 -0.89 -5.28
N LYS A 139 -11.54 -1.18 -4.03
CA LYS A 139 -10.85 -0.65 -2.86
C LYS A 139 -10.02 -1.76 -2.23
N ILE A 140 -8.71 -1.62 -2.22
CA ILE A 140 -7.80 -2.51 -1.51
C ILE A 140 -7.33 -1.81 -0.24
N THR A 141 -7.59 -2.43 0.91
CA THR A 141 -7.22 -1.91 2.23
C THR A 141 -6.05 -2.73 2.79
N TYR A 142 -4.96 -2.06 3.14
CA TYR A 142 -3.81 -2.64 3.82
C TYR A 142 -3.79 -2.16 5.27
N PRO A 143 -3.91 -3.07 6.24
CA PRO A 143 -3.93 -2.71 7.66
C PRO A 143 -2.52 -2.51 8.20
N ASN A 144 -2.42 -1.79 9.32
CA ASN A 144 -1.21 -1.69 10.14
C ASN A 144 0.05 -1.34 9.33
N CYS A 145 -0.08 -0.30 8.50
CA CYS A 145 0.99 0.21 7.66
C CYS A 145 1.95 1.11 8.45
N GLN A 146 3.24 1.03 8.11
CA GLN A 146 4.28 1.94 8.59
C GLN A 146 5.14 2.38 7.41
N GLY A 147 5.46 3.66 7.34
CA GLY A 147 6.34 4.20 6.31
C GLY A 147 7.81 3.93 6.59
N VAL A 148 8.59 3.97 5.53
CA VAL A 148 10.06 3.98 5.56
C VAL A 148 10.52 5.42 5.30
N PRO A 149 11.66 5.86 5.85
CA PRO A 149 12.20 7.20 5.57
C PRO A 149 12.31 7.48 4.07
N VAL A 150 11.79 8.63 3.66
CA VAL A 150 11.63 9.00 2.25
C VAL A 150 12.97 9.44 1.66
N ALA A 151 13.32 8.89 0.50
CA ALA A 151 14.46 9.34 -0.29
C ALA A 151 14.05 10.51 -1.20
N PHE A 152 14.88 11.55 -1.27
CA PHE A 152 14.64 12.72 -2.10
C PHE A 152 15.62 12.75 -3.27
N GLY A 153 15.11 12.86 -4.48
CA GLY A 153 15.86 13.10 -5.70
C GLY A 153 15.33 14.32 -6.45
N SER A 154 16.15 14.92 -7.28
CA SER A 154 15.74 15.96 -8.24
C SER A 154 16.62 15.85 -9.46
N GLU A 155 16.03 15.99 -10.64
CA GLU A 155 16.70 15.96 -11.93
C GLU A 155 16.38 17.25 -12.68
N ASP A 156 17.36 17.76 -13.45
CA ASP A 156 17.15 18.96 -14.25
C ASP A 156 16.15 18.71 -15.38
N GLY A 157 15.20 19.62 -15.52
CA GLY A 157 14.15 19.53 -16.56
C GLY A 157 13.03 18.54 -16.28
N ALA A 158 12.98 17.88 -15.09
CA ALA A 158 11.91 16.96 -14.69
C ALA A 158 11.20 17.42 -13.42
N PHE A 159 9.89 17.15 -13.34
CA PHE A 159 9.16 17.28 -12.08
C PHE A 159 9.57 16.14 -11.14
N ARG A 160 9.66 16.46 -9.84
CA ARG A 160 9.92 15.43 -8.85
C ARG A 160 8.71 14.49 -8.74
N ALA A 161 8.92 13.20 -8.95
CA ALA A 161 7.97 12.14 -8.67
C ALA A 161 8.50 11.33 -7.47
N PRO A 162 8.07 11.64 -6.24
CA PRO A 162 8.54 10.94 -5.06
C PRO A 162 8.02 9.51 -5.03
N GLU A 163 8.87 8.61 -4.52
CA GLU A 163 8.55 7.23 -4.26
C GLU A 163 8.52 6.99 -2.75
N TYR A 164 7.45 6.40 -2.28
CA TYR A 164 7.21 6.11 -0.87
C TYR A 164 7.15 4.61 -0.65
N THR A 165 7.98 4.09 0.25
CA THR A 165 7.94 2.69 0.67
C THR A 165 7.16 2.57 1.97
N ILE A 166 6.21 1.65 1.99
CA ILE A 166 5.29 1.41 3.10
C ILE A 166 5.26 -0.08 3.39
N ASN A 167 5.46 -0.46 4.64
CA ASN A 167 5.36 -1.85 5.09
C ASN A 167 4.02 -2.05 5.80
N SER A 168 3.23 -3.02 5.34
CA SER A 168 2.00 -3.47 5.99
C SER A 168 2.28 -4.78 6.72
N ALA A 169 2.14 -4.77 8.05
CA ALA A 169 2.32 -5.95 8.89
C ALA A 169 1.04 -6.22 9.68
N PRO A 170 0.14 -7.06 9.18
CA PRO A 170 -1.12 -7.38 9.85
C PRO A 170 -0.85 -7.99 11.23
N LYS A 171 -1.75 -7.73 12.19
CA LYS A 171 -1.69 -8.35 13.50
C LYS A 171 -2.05 -9.83 13.41
N THR A 172 -1.67 -10.62 14.41
CA THR A 172 -2.03 -12.04 14.47
C THR A 172 -3.55 -12.22 14.38
N GLY A 173 -4.00 -12.98 13.37
CA GLY A 173 -5.41 -13.22 13.11
C GLY A 173 -6.09 -12.18 12.22
N GLU A 174 -5.37 -11.16 11.76
CA GLU A 174 -5.83 -10.14 10.81
C GLU A 174 -5.43 -10.54 9.38
N ALA A 175 -6.30 -10.25 8.42
CA ALA A 175 -5.97 -10.46 7.00
C ALA A 175 -4.88 -9.49 6.54
N PRO A 176 -3.94 -9.91 5.67
CA PRO A 176 -2.87 -9.05 5.17
C PRO A 176 -3.35 -7.93 4.26
N TYR A 177 -4.51 -8.08 3.66
CA TYR A 177 -5.26 -7.05 2.92
C TYR A 177 -6.72 -7.48 2.78
N GLU A 178 -7.57 -6.52 2.42
CA GLU A 178 -8.98 -6.75 2.10
C GLU A 178 -9.32 -6.07 0.77
N ILE A 179 -10.10 -6.74 -0.07
CA ILE A 179 -10.59 -6.18 -1.34
C ILE A 179 -12.09 -6.00 -1.23
N ASN A 180 -12.55 -4.78 -1.43
CA ASN A 180 -13.96 -4.40 -1.45
C ASN A 180 -14.29 -3.68 -2.76
N TYR A 181 -15.54 -3.75 -3.17
CA TYR A 181 -16.05 -3.01 -4.33
C TYR A 181 -17.01 -1.94 -3.85
N VAL A 182 -16.73 -0.69 -4.21
CA VAL A 182 -17.51 0.47 -3.80
C VAL A 182 -18.10 1.19 -5.03
N PRO A 183 -19.33 1.72 -4.95
CA PRO A 183 -19.95 2.37 -6.09
C PRO A 183 -19.34 3.74 -6.42
N GLU A 184 -18.77 4.42 -5.42
CA GLU A 184 -18.28 5.80 -5.53
C GLU A 184 -16.98 5.95 -4.76
N LEU A 185 -16.13 6.89 -5.18
CA LEU A 185 -14.93 7.29 -4.44
C LEU A 185 -15.30 8.18 -3.24
N PRO A 186 -14.51 8.16 -2.17
CA PRO A 186 -14.59 9.16 -1.12
C PRO A 186 -14.42 10.58 -1.69
N VAL A 187 -15.20 11.52 -1.19
CA VAL A 187 -15.08 12.93 -1.58
C VAL A 187 -13.92 13.54 -0.79
N LEU A 188 -12.92 14.03 -1.51
CA LEU A 188 -11.84 14.80 -0.88
C LEU A 188 -12.40 16.13 -0.42
N GLY A 189 -12.26 16.42 0.87
CA GLY A 189 -12.59 17.74 1.44
C GLY A 189 -11.62 18.81 0.91
N ALA A 190 -12.12 20.02 0.76
CA ALA A 190 -11.31 21.19 0.40
C ALA A 190 -10.57 21.75 1.61
#